data_9c0d5a7d7308684fcb65ef72058600d3
#
_entry.id   9c0d5a7d7308684fcb65ef72058600d3
#
_cell.length_a   1.000
_cell.length_b   1.000
_cell.length_c   1.000
_cell.angle_alpha   90.00
_cell.angle_beta   90.00
_cell.angle_gamma   90.00
#
_symmetry.space_group_name_H-M   'P 1'
#
loop_
_entity.id
_entity.type
_entity.pdbx_description
1 polymer ?
#
loop_
_entity_poly.entity_id
_entity_poly.type
_entity_poly.pdbx_seq_one_letter_code
_entity_poly.pdbx_strand_id
1 'polypeptide(L)'
;MVKEKTEGTIRQFCAFFVLTVIVRRRNRSDRRYQNMKTIIMNFSGVYPEEDFYRQDSYEMMDFTRAEGVNCYCTCESEQDIKEKIREYGPFGIHFLDSGNYHYLSKLWMEMIDVPFSLLLFDNHTDMQESAFFGLLSCGSWVREALSSNPMLKSVCVVGPKEVDLRKDMPTEKVTWISGEELREGRMEKFGEFLKKDSCPLYLSVDKDILCRRDAVTNWDQGEVRLDSLISWIEEAAEARKCIGADICGENPPEGGFCENRELHINSQTNKRLKQVMAKVLVNFTNNSNSYQND
;
A
#
# COMPACT_ATOMS: atom_id res chain seq x y z
N MET A 1 54.79 -17.47 -7.62
CA MET A 1 54.13 -18.28 -6.57
C MET A 1 53.49 -17.46 -5.42
N VAL A 2 53.83 -16.19 -5.19
CA VAL A 2 53.24 -15.37 -4.07
C VAL A 2 52.00 -14.59 -4.53
N LYS A 3 51.87 -14.22 -5.83
CA LYS A 3 50.70 -13.45 -6.34
C LYS A 3 49.40 -14.25 -6.47
N GLU A 4 49.46 -15.55 -6.76
CA GLU A 4 48.23 -16.37 -6.91
C GLU A 4 47.58 -16.70 -5.56
N LYS A 5 48.33 -16.77 -4.45
CA LYS A 5 47.75 -17.03 -3.13
C LYS A 5 46.97 -15.83 -2.57
N THR A 6 47.32 -14.61 -2.96
CA THR A 6 46.65 -13.38 -2.46
C THR A 6 45.31 -13.14 -3.18
N GLU A 7 45.21 -13.44 -4.46
CA GLU A 7 43.91 -13.29 -5.20
C GLU A 7 42.86 -14.32 -4.79
N GLY A 8 43.25 -15.55 -4.48
CA GLY A 8 42.35 -16.58 -3.96
C GLY A 8 41.76 -16.22 -2.59
N THR A 9 42.57 -15.62 -1.71
CA THR A 9 42.16 -15.20 -0.37
C THR A 9 41.19 -14.01 -0.42
N ILE A 10 41.43 -13.03 -1.29
CA ILE A 10 40.54 -11.87 -1.47
C ILE A 10 39.19 -12.28 -2.07
N ARG A 11 39.17 -13.20 -3.05
CA ARG A 11 37.90 -13.74 -3.62
C ARG A 11 37.10 -14.52 -2.59
N GLN A 12 37.74 -15.31 -1.74
CA GLN A 12 37.05 -16.03 -0.65
C GLN A 12 36.50 -15.05 0.40
N PHE A 13 37.23 -14.00 0.77
CA PHE A 13 36.75 -12.98 1.72
C PHE A 13 35.57 -12.18 1.15
N CYS A 14 35.63 -11.78 -0.12
CA CYS A 14 34.51 -11.10 -0.78
C CYS A 14 33.27 -12.00 -0.89
N ALA A 15 33.45 -13.27 -1.26
CA ALA A 15 32.35 -14.22 -1.31
C ALA A 15 31.71 -14.47 0.07
N PHE A 16 32.55 -14.60 1.12
CA PHE A 16 32.07 -14.78 2.49
C PHE A 16 31.36 -13.54 3.02
N PHE A 17 31.85 -12.34 2.69
CA PHE A 17 31.21 -11.08 3.08
C PHE A 17 29.89 -10.87 2.36
N VAL A 18 29.82 -11.16 1.07
CA VAL A 18 28.57 -11.10 0.28
C VAL A 18 27.57 -12.13 0.79
N LEU A 19 27.98 -13.40 1.05
CA LEU A 19 27.09 -14.41 1.63
C LEU A 19 26.61 -14.01 3.03
N THR A 20 27.49 -13.46 3.87
CA THR A 20 27.12 -13.04 5.24
C THR A 20 26.16 -11.84 5.22
N VAL A 21 26.31 -10.93 4.26
CA VAL A 21 25.37 -9.81 4.07
C VAL A 21 24.03 -10.31 3.53
N ILE A 22 24.04 -11.25 2.59
CA ILE A 22 22.82 -11.87 2.04
C ILE A 22 22.10 -12.68 3.12
N VAL A 23 22.81 -13.50 3.90
CA VAL A 23 22.20 -14.28 5.00
C VAL A 23 21.69 -13.38 6.12
N ARG A 24 22.43 -12.31 6.48
CA ARG A 24 21.92 -11.32 7.46
C ARG A 24 20.72 -10.53 6.95
N ARG A 25 20.67 -10.21 5.65
CA ARG A 25 19.48 -9.60 5.04
C ARG A 25 18.30 -10.57 5.00
N ARG A 26 18.51 -11.84 4.61
CA ARG A 26 17.47 -12.89 4.64
C ARG A 26 16.90 -13.10 6.04
N ASN A 27 17.75 -13.30 7.06
CA ASN A 27 17.30 -13.47 8.45
C ASN A 27 16.61 -12.22 9.03
N ARG A 28 16.92 -11.00 8.53
CA ARG A 28 16.17 -9.80 8.91
C ARG A 28 14.80 -9.75 8.23
N SER A 29 14.68 -10.12 6.96
CA SER A 29 13.38 -10.18 6.27
C SER A 29 12.45 -11.18 6.96
N ASP A 30 12.92 -12.40 7.23
CA ASP A 30 12.09 -13.45 7.83
C ASP A 30 11.58 -13.08 9.24
N ARG A 31 12.38 -12.38 10.05
CA ARG A 31 11.92 -11.88 11.37
C ARG A 31 10.92 -10.72 11.27
N ARG A 32 10.94 -9.92 10.20
CA ARG A 32 10.00 -8.79 10.00
C ARG A 32 8.57 -9.27 9.75
N TYR A 33 8.39 -10.46 9.13
CA TYR A 33 7.06 -11.02 8.84
C TYR A 33 6.46 -11.82 10.01
N GLN A 34 7.23 -12.16 11.03
CA GLN A 34 6.72 -12.93 12.19
C GLN A 34 5.81 -12.11 13.12
N ASN A 35 5.78 -10.78 12.98
CA ASN A 35 4.94 -9.87 13.76
C ASN A 35 4.25 -8.87 12.83
N MET A 36 3.35 -9.35 11.95
CA MET A 36 2.52 -8.47 11.15
C MET A 36 1.66 -7.61 12.08
N LYS A 37 1.82 -6.28 11.99
CA LYS A 37 1.06 -5.32 12.79
C LYS A 37 -0.08 -4.73 11.96
N THR A 38 -1.19 -4.49 12.62
CA THR A 38 -2.23 -3.61 12.11
C THR A 38 -2.02 -2.23 12.74
N ILE A 39 -1.77 -1.23 11.91
CA ILE A 39 -1.59 0.16 12.32
C ILE A 39 -2.81 0.96 11.88
N ILE A 40 -3.36 1.75 12.78
CA ILE A 40 -4.51 2.62 12.52
C ILE A 40 -4.06 4.06 12.72
N MET A 41 -4.02 4.84 11.66
CA MET A 41 -3.65 6.24 11.68
C MET A 41 -4.92 7.09 11.72
N ASN A 42 -5.28 7.59 12.90
CA ASN A 42 -6.52 8.30 13.14
C ASN A 42 -6.33 9.81 13.06
N PHE A 43 -6.82 10.43 11.98
CA PHE A 43 -6.75 11.87 11.74
C PHE A 43 -8.09 12.57 11.98
N SER A 44 -9.18 11.99 11.49
CA SER A 44 -10.51 12.58 11.54
C SER A 44 -11.28 12.26 12.82
N GLY A 45 -10.82 11.28 13.59
CA GLY A 45 -11.54 10.77 14.76
C GLY A 45 -12.61 9.72 14.42
N VAL A 46 -12.66 9.21 13.17
CA VAL A 46 -13.67 8.23 12.74
C VAL A 46 -13.46 6.85 13.35
N TYR A 47 -12.23 6.37 13.41
CA TYR A 47 -11.94 5.01 13.84
C TYR A 47 -12.37 4.65 15.27
N PRO A 48 -12.30 5.52 16.29
CA PRO A 48 -12.83 5.20 17.61
C PRO A 48 -14.32 4.80 17.62
N GLU A 49 -15.10 5.25 16.64
CA GLU A 49 -16.52 4.90 16.49
C GLU A 49 -16.73 3.55 15.80
N GLU A 50 -15.69 2.95 15.19
CA GLU A 50 -15.73 1.66 14.53
C GLU A 50 -15.28 0.51 15.45
N ASP A 51 -15.57 -0.74 15.06
CA ASP A 51 -15.26 -1.92 15.89
C ASP A 51 -14.42 -3.01 15.18
N PHE A 52 -14.11 -2.83 13.88
CA PHE A 52 -13.45 -3.84 13.05
C PHE A 52 -12.09 -4.33 13.57
N TYR A 53 -11.41 -3.53 14.35
CA TYR A 53 -10.06 -3.80 14.86
C TYR A 53 -10.03 -4.30 16.31
N ARG A 54 -11.11 -4.13 17.09
CA ARG A 54 -11.11 -4.31 18.57
C ARG A 54 -10.80 -5.74 19.02
N GLN A 55 -10.97 -6.73 18.17
CA GLN A 55 -10.73 -8.15 18.51
C GLN A 55 -9.30 -8.62 18.23
N ASP A 56 -8.46 -7.80 17.60
CA ASP A 56 -7.12 -8.16 17.17
C ASP A 56 -6.07 -7.26 17.83
N SER A 57 -4.80 -7.64 17.72
CA SER A 57 -3.70 -6.76 18.09
C SER A 57 -3.55 -5.65 17.07
N TYR A 58 -3.59 -4.41 17.48
CA TYR A 58 -3.42 -3.22 16.66
C TYR A 58 -2.64 -2.15 17.43
N GLU A 59 -2.11 -1.19 16.68
CA GLU A 59 -1.55 0.06 17.21
C GLU A 59 -2.34 1.22 16.63
N MET A 60 -2.90 2.06 17.50
CA MET A 60 -3.61 3.28 17.07
C MET A 60 -2.73 4.49 17.29
N MET A 61 -2.44 5.20 16.20
CA MET A 61 -1.69 6.44 16.19
C MET A 61 -2.66 7.61 16.09
N ASP A 62 -2.72 8.42 17.13
CA ASP A 62 -3.59 9.61 17.18
C ASP A 62 -2.91 10.81 16.50
N PHE A 63 -3.48 11.24 15.39
CA PHE A 63 -3.11 12.42 14.62
C PHE A 63 -4.24 13.45 14.55
N THR A 64 -5.28 13.35 15.38
CA THR A 64 -6.44 14.25 15.34
C THR A 64 -6.09 15.72 15.58
N ARG A 65 -4.91 15.99 16.13
CA ARG A 65 -4.40 17.35 16.37
C ARG A 65 -3.28 17.75 15.42
N ALA A 66 -2.97 16.91 14.42
CA ALA A 66 -1.93 17.24 13.44
C ALA A 66 -2.42 18.37 12.53
N GLU A 67 -1.60 19.37 12.32
CA GLU A 67 -1.88 20.49 11.43
C GLU A 67 -1.18 20.30 10.08
N GLY A 68 -1.69 20.91 9.01
CA GLY A 68 -1.08 20.86 7.69
C GLY A 68 -1.05 19.47 7.05
N VAL A 69 -2.02 18.61 7.37
CA VAL A 69 -2.09 17.20 6.92
C VAL A 69 -3.32 16.87 6.07
N ASN A 70 -4.32 17.74 6.03
CA ASN A 70 -5.58 17.46 5.34
C ASN A 70 -5.46 17.72 3.83
N CYS A 71 -5.63 16.70 3.00
CA CYS A 71 -5.43 16.67 1.54
C CYS A 71 -3.99 16.95 1.09
N TYR A 72 -3.28 17.82 1.78
CA TYR A 72 -1.89 18.22 1.54
C TYR A 72 -1.10 18.03 2.82
N CYS A 73 0.17 17.60 2.67
CA CYS A 73 1.08 17.44 3.79
C CYS A 73 2.19 18.48 3.71
N THR A 74 2.33 19.30 4.76
CA THR A 74 3.47 20.21 4.86
C THR A 74 4.76 19.41 5.08
N CYS A 75 5.90 19.94 4.67
CA CYS A 75 7.21 19.26 4.86
C CYS A 75 7.50 18.95 6.34
N GLU A 76 7.09 19.81 7.24
CA GLU A 76 7.23 19.62 8.69
C GLU A 76 6.38 18.43 9.17
N SER A 77 5.09 18.41 8.82
CA SER A 77 4.19 17.32 9.21
C SER A 77 4.55 15.99 8.54
N GLU A 78 5.06 16.03 7.30
CA GLU A 78 5.59 14.85 6.63
C GLU A 78 6.76 14.24 7.41
N GLN A 79 7.68 15.08 7.89
CA GLN A 79 8.82 14.62 8.69
C GLN A 79 8.37 14.04 10.03
N ASP A 80 7.45 14.70 10.73
CA ASP A 80 6.91 14.24 12.01
C ASP A 80 6.20 12.89 11.88
N ILE A 81 5.42 12.69 10.80
CA ILE A 81 4.75 11.43 10.53
C ILE A 81 5.80 10.34 10.23
N LYS A 82 6.80 10.63 9.38
CA LYS A 82 7.88 9.67 9.05
C LYS A 82 8.63 9.20 10.29
N GLU A 83 8.92 10.10 11.23
CA GLU A 83 9.58 9.75 12.49
C GLU A 83 8.73 8.78 13.32
N LYS A 84 7.43 9.04 13.42
CA LYS A 84 6.49 8.19 14.19
C LYS A 84 6.30 6.82 13.57
N ILE A 85 6.18 6.71 12.24
CA ILE A 85 5.94 5.41 11.57
C ILE A 85 7.20 4.57 11.43
N ARG A 86 8.39 5.16 11.58
CA ARG A 86 9.69 4.54 11.31
C ARG A 86 9.94 3.25 12.09
N GLU A 87 9.48 3.19 13.33
CA GLU A 87 9.70 2.02 14.19
C GLU A 87 8.88 0.79 13.77
N TYR A 88 7.79 0.99 13.04
CA TYR A 88 6.90 -0.10 12.62
C TYR A 88 7.36 -0.77 11.32
N GLY A 89 8.01 -0.02 10.42
CA GLY A 89 8.41 -0.48 9.09
C GLY A 89 7.21 -0.66 8.14
N PRO A 90 7.46 -0.97 6.85
CA PRO A 90 6.43 -0.96 5.81
C PRO A 90 5.60 -2.26 5.74
N PHE A 91 5.91 -3.26 6.58
CA PHE A 91 5.33 -4.59 6.51
C PHE A 91 4.17 -4.71 7.49
N GLY A 92 2.95 -4.75 6.98
CA GLY A 92 1.75 -4.83 7.79
C GLY A 92 0.52 -4.36 7.05
N ILE A 93 -0.52 -4.06 7.80
CA ILE A 93 -1.77 -3.48 7.29
C ILE A 93 -1.92 -2.11 7.95
N HIS A 94 -2.01 -1.06 7.12
CA HIS A 94 -2.10 0.31 7.58
C HIS A 94 -3.47 0.88 7.18
N PHE A 95 -4.24 1.34 8.15
CA PHE A 95 -5.48 2.08 7.92
C PHE A 95 -5.17 3.56 8.00
N LEU A 96 -5.47 4.29 6.92
CA LEU A 96 -4.99 5.65 6.68
C LEU A 96 -6.08 6.73 6.79
N ASP A 97 -7.26 6.40 7.38
CA ASP A 97 -8.39 7.31 7.50
C ASP A 97 -9.08 7.57 6.13
N SER A 98 -9.52 8.79 5.85
CA SER A 98 -10.18 9.14 4.59
C SER A 98 -9.21 9.25 3.42
N GLY A 99 -9.73 9.30 2.20
CA GLY A 99 -8.94 9.54 0.98
C GLY A 99 -8.10 10.81 1.02
N ASN A 100 -8.44 11.79 1.89
CA ASN A 100 -7.62 12.99 2.13
C ASN A 100 -6.19 12.67 2.58
N TYR A 101 -5.97 11.48 3.18
CA TYR A 101 -4.69 11.04 3.72
C TYR A 101 -4.04 9.94 2.90
N HIS A 102 -4.52 9.64 1.69
CA HIS A 102 -3.98 8.58 0.85
C HIS A 102 -2.49 8.74 0.54
N TYR A 103 -1.98 9.97 0.55
CA TYR A 103 -0.55 10.27 0.39
C TYR A 103 0.36 9.57 1.43
N LEU A 104 -0.18 9.11 2.55
CA LEU A 104 0.56 8.34 3.56
C LEU A 104 1.11 7.03 3.00
N SER A 105 0.46 6.44 1.98
CA SER A 105 0.95 5.26 1.27
C SER A 105 2.38 5.47 0.75
N LYS A 106 2.69 6.68 0.23
CA LYS A 106 4.05 7.02 -0.19
C LYS A 106 5.04 6.94 0.98
N LEU A 107 4.66 7.44 2.16
CA LEU A 107 5.54 7.45 3.33
C LEU A 107 5.84 6.04 3.83
N TRP A 108 4.86 5.13 3.82
CA TRP A 108 5.05 3.72 4.11
C TRP A 108 5.95 3.04 3.08
N MET A 109 5.72 3.28 1.79
CA MET A 109 6.52 2.69 0.70
C MET A 109 7.97 3.20 0.67
N GLU A 110 8.27 4.39 1.16
CA GLU A 110 9.65 4.91 1.26
C GLU A 110 10.55 4.07 2.17
N MET A 111 9.97 3.31 3.09
CA MET A 111 10.72 2.42 3.98
C MET A 111 11.05 1.06 3.36
N ILE A 112 10.56 0.77 2.14
CA ILE A 112 10.81 -0.49 1.45
C ILE A 112 12.21 -0.44 0.82
N ASP A 113 13.06 -1.37 1.22
CA ASP A 113 14.47 -1.44 0.83
C ASP A 113 14.78 -2.50 -0.27
N VAL A 114 13.75 -3.01 -0.93
CA VAL A 114 13.84 -3.97 -2.04
C VAL A 114 13.01 -3.49 -3.23
N PRO A 115 13.36 -3.85 -4.47
CA PRO A 115 12.51 -3.57 -5.62
C PRO A 115 11.10 -4.13 -5.42
N PHE A 116 10.08 -3.31 -5.69
CA PHE A 116 8.67 -3.68 -5.55
C PHE A 116 7.80 -2.99 -6.60
N SER A 117 6.56 -3.42 -6.72
CA SER A 117 5.53 -2.78 -7.54
C SER A 117 4.33 -2.41 -6.67
N LEU A 118 3.67 -1.32 -7.03
CA LEU A 118 2.42 -0.88 -6.40
C LEU A 118 1.24 -1.43 -7.19
N LEU A 119 0.31 -2.05 -6.48
CA LEU A 119 -1.03 -2.35 -6.98
C LEU A 119 -2.03 -1.48 -6.22
N LEU A 120 -2.57 -0.50 -6.91
CA LEU A 120 -3.49 0.51 -6.39
C LEU A 120 -4.89 0.25 -6.91
N PHE A 121 -5.85 0.16 -5.99
CA PHE A 121 -7.29 0.11 -6.26
C PHE A 121 -7.90 1.44 -5.81
N ASP A 122 -8.37 2.25 -6.76
CA ASP A 122 -8.78 3.63 -6.51
C ASP A 122 -9.69 4.13 -7.64
N ASN A 123 -10.66 4.97 -7.33
CA ASN A 123 -11.47 5.66 -8.32
C ASN A 123 -10.72 6.87 -8.97
N HIS A 124 -9.56 7.22 -8.43
CA HIS A 124 -8.67 8.30 -8.87
C HIS A 124 -7.32 7.75 -9.33
N THR A 125 -6.53 8.58 -10.00
CA THR A 125 -5.18 8.18 -10.44
C THR A 125 -4.10 8.47 -9.41
N ASP A 126 -4.33 9.46 -8.58
CA ASP A 126 -3.40 10.05 -7.62
C ASP A 126 -2.04 10.46 -8.24
N MET A 127 -2.11 10.84 -9.53
CA MET A 127 -0.95 11.24 -10.34
C MET A 127 -0.99 12.68 -10.84
N GLN A 128 -1.84 13.51 -10.26
CA GLN A 128 -1.93 14.94 -10.60
C GLN A 128 -0.60 15.64 -10.36
N GLU A 129 -0.40 16.77 -11.04
CA GLU A 129 0.69 17.67 -10.66
C GLU A 129 0.36 18.33 -9.32
N SER A 130 1.36 18.42 -8.45
CA SER A 130 1.18 19.12 -7.18
C SER A 130 0.75 20.56 -7.42
N ALA A 131 -0.43 20.92 -6.90
CA ALA A 131 -1.02 22.24 -7.12
C ALA A 131 -0.32 23.35 -6.30
N PHE A 132 0.37 23.02 -5.22
CA PHE A 132 0.98 23.96 -4.29
C PHE A 132 2.46 23.70 -4.09
N PHE A 133 3.32 24.34 -4.87
CA PHE A 133 4.79 24.39 -4.66
C PHE A 133 5.48 23.03 -4.37
N GLY A 134 4.95 21.94 -4.90
CA GLY A 134 5.51 20.61 -4.69
C GLY A 134 5.15 19.99 -3.32
N LEU A 135 4.11 20.44 -2.64
CA LEU A 135 3.60 19.80 -1.45
C LEU A 135 3.01 18.42 -1.80
N LEU A 136 3.34 17.41 -1.01
CA LEU A 136 2.74 16.09 -1.10
C LEU A 136 1.22 16.20 -0.88
N SER A 137 0.43 15.54 -1.74
CA SER A 137 -1.03 15.58 -1.65
C SER A 137 -1.66 14.22 -1.94
N CYS A 138 -2.92 14.04 -1.52
CA CYS A 138 -3.70 12.84 -1.84
C CYS A 138 -3.82 12.61 -3.35
N GLY A 139 -3.90 13.65 -4.17
CA GLY A 139 -4.01 13.52 -5.62
C GLY A 139 -2.67 13.45 -6.37
N SER A 140 -1.50 13.61 -5.72
CA SER A 140 -0.20 13.64 -6.39
C SER A 140 0.78 12.54 -5.96
N TRP A 141 0.47 11.81 -4.92
CA TRP A 141 1.43 10.95 -4.24
C TRP A 141 2.00 9.80 -5.08
N VAL A 142 1.21 9.23 -6.00
CA VAL A 142 1.69 8.16 -6.89
C VAL A 142 2.74 8.71 -7.86
N ARG A 143 2.49 9.91 -8.45
CA ARG A 143 3.46 10.59 -9.32
C ARG A 143 4.76 10.89 -8.58
N GLU A 144 4.66 11.38 -7.36
CA GLU A 144 5.82 11.68 -6.54
C GLU A 144 6.57 10.41 -6.12
N ALA A 145 5.87 9.34 -5.75
CA ALA A 145 6.49 8.05 -5.45
C ALA A 145 7.25 7.49 -6.66
N LEU A 146 6.67 7.55 -7.87
CA LEU A 146 7.33 7.09 -9.10
C LEU A 146 8.60 7.87 -9.44
N SER A 147 8.62 9.17 -9.12
CA SER A 147 9.77 10.04 -9.41
C SER A 147 10.88 9.95 -8.36
N SER A 148 10.52 9.73 -7.09
CA SER A 148 11.45 9.83 -5.96
C SER A 148 11.89 8.48 -5.38
N ASN A 149 11.11 7.40 -5.53
CA ASN A 149 11.43 6.10 -4.97
C ASN A 149 12.09 5.15 -6.00
N PRO A 150 13.42 4.92 -5.93
CA PRO A 150 14.11 4.06 -6.89
C PRO A 150 13.76 2.57 -6.75
N MET A 151 13.14 2.17 -5.62
CA MET A 151 12.70 0.80 -5.40
C MET A 151 11.35 0.52 -6.08
N LEU A 152 10.51 1.54 -6.35
CA LEU A 152 9.24 1.39 -7.06
C LEU A 152 9.50 1.15 -8.57
N LYS A 153 9.21 -0.05 -9.05
CA LYS A 153 9.49 -0.49 -10.42
C LYS A 153 8.34 -0.29 -11.37
N SER A 154 7.13 -0.56 -10.91
CA SER A 154 5.91 -0.39 -11.71
C SER A 154 4.70 -0.14 -10.82
N VAL A 155 3.66 0.44 -11.40
CA VAL A 155 2.39 0.73 -10.76
C VAL A 155 1.28 0.17 -11.65
N CYS A 156 0.30 -0.47 -11.04
CA CYS A 156 -0.97 -0.77 -11.67
C CYS A 156 -2.07 -0.04 -10.90
N VAL A 157 -2.83 0.81 -11.59
CA VAL A 157 -3.99 1.52 -11.03
C VAL A 157 -5.25 0.89 -11.60
N VAL A 158 -6.12 0.43 -10.72
CA VAL A 158 -7.38 -0.25 -11.06
C VAL A 158 -8.54 0.59 -10.57
N GLY A 159 -9.41 1.04 -11.47
CA GLY A 159 -10.63 1.74 -11.12
C GLY A 159 -10.79 3.16 -11.66
N PRO A 160 -9.71 3.93 -11.97
CA PRO A 160 -9.85 5.35 -12.22
C PRO A 160 -10.70 5.64 -13.46
N LYS A 161 -11.34 6.80 -13.46
CA LYS A 161 -12.14 7.27 -14.59
C LYS A 161 -11.24 7.53 -15.81
N GLU A 162 -11.68 7.16 -17.01
CA GLU A 162 -10.90 7.34 -18.25
C GLU A 162 -10.51 8.82 -18.51
N VAL A 163 -11.37 9.77 -18.11
CA VAL A 163 -11.08 11.20 -18.24
C VAL A 163 -9.86 11.63 -17.46
N ASP A 164 -9.66 11.05 -16.29
CA ASP A 164 -8.52 11.35 -15.43
C ASP A 164 -7.21 10.80 -16.02
N LEU A 165 -7.27 9.63 -16.65
CA LEU A 165 -6.10 9.00 -17.30
C LEU A 165 -5.48 9.90 -18.40
N ARG A 166 -6.27 10.70 -19.10
CA ARG A 166 -5.78 11.58 -20.18
C ARG A 166 -5.05 12.82 -19.68
N LYS A 167 -5.34 13.26 -18.46
CA LYS A 167 -4.71 14.43 -17.82
C LYS A 167 -3.41 14.06 -17.12
N ASP A 168 -3.36 12.89 -16.57
CA ASP A 168 -2.34 12.48 -15.59
C ASP A 168 -1.30 11.56 -16.22
N MET A 169 -0.79 11.94 -17.37
CA MET A 169 0.29 11.35 -18.15
C MET A 169 0.85 10.03 -17.59
N PRO A 170 0.38 8.87 -18.05
CA PRO A 170 0.95 7.62 -17.62
C PRO A 170 2.41 7.55 -18.05
N THR A 171 3.25 7.14 -17.15
CA THR A 171 4.64 6.82 -17.45
C THR A 171 4.72 5.42 -18.04
N GLU A 172 5.83 5.05 -18.69
CA GLU A 172 6.07 3.68 -19.18
C GLU A 172 6.00 2.61 -18.06
N LYS A 173 6.06 3.06 -16.79
CA LYS A 173 5.97 2.19 -15.63
C LYS A 173 4.54 1.97 -15.12
N VAL A 174 3.54 2.60 -15.73
CA VAL A 174 2.16 2.57 -15.23
C VAL A 174 1.27 1.75 -16.15
N THR A 175 0.47 0.88 -15.53
CA THR A 175 -0.62 0.13 -16.16
C THR A 175 -1.94 0.67 -15.62
N TRP A 176 -2.92 0.87 -16.49
CA TRP A 176 -4.24 1.38 -16.15
C TRP A 176 -5.32 0.38 -16.50
N ILE A 177 -6.24 0.16 -15.57
CA ILE A 177 -7.53 -0.50 -15.81
C ILE A 177 -8.60 0.48 -15.38
N SER A 178 -9.26 1.12 -16.36
CA SER A 178 -10.26 2.15 -16.08
C SER A 178 -11.54 1.56 -15.49
N GLY A 179 -12.34 2.42 -14.83
CA GLY A 179 -13.68 2.03 -14.37
C GLY A 179 -14.60 1.56 -15.50
N GLU A 180 -14.41 2.04 -16.74
CA GLU A 180 -15.14 1.55 -17.92
C GLU A 180 -14.68 0.14 -18.28
N GLU A 181 -13.39 -0.15 -18.33
CA GLU A 181 -12.85 -1.49 -18.57
C GLU A 181 -13.35 -2.49 -17.53
N LEU A 182 -13.45 -2.07 -16.26
CA LEU A 182 -13.99 -2.91 -15.18
C LEU A 182 -15.48 -3.24 -15.39
N ARG A 183 -16.30 -2.26 -15.82
CA ARG A 183 -17.73 -2.49 -16.13
C ARG A 183 -17.92 -3.46 -17.30
N GLU A 184 -17.00 -3.45 -18.26
CA GLU A 184 -17.00 -4.34 -19.42
C GLU A 184 -16.34 -5.70 -19.13
N GLY A 185 -15.79 -5.91 -17.93
CA GLY A 185 -15.10 -7.14 -17.55
C GLY A 185 -13.73 -7.32 -18.20
N ARG A 186 -13.13 -6.24 -18.71
CA ARG A 186 -11.81 -6.26 -19.38
C ARG A 186 -10.69 -6.17 -18.35
N MET A 187 -10.10 -7.32 -18.02
CA MET A 187 -9.01 -7.44 -17.02
C MET A 187 -7.70 -7.98 -17.60
N GLU A 188 -7.54 -7.99 -18.95
CA GLU A 188 -6.36 -8.54 -19.59
C GLU A 188 -5.07 -7.83 -19.13
N LYS A 189 -5.11 -6.49 -19.06
CA LYS A 189 -3.98 -5.67 -18.59
C LYS A 189 -3.57 -5.98 -17.14
N PHE A 190 -4.55 -6.34 -16.29
CA PHE A 190 -4.28 -6.77 -14.92
C PHE A 190 -3.47 -8.06 -14.89
N GLY A 191 -3.93 -9.08 -15.64
CA GLY A 191 -3.19 -10.33 -15.77
C GLY A 191 -1.80 -10.16 -16.41
N GLU A 192 -1.64 -9.23 -17.38
CA GLU A 192 -0.36 -8.88 -17.97
C GLU A 192 0.57 -8.21 -16.94
N PHE A 193 0.06 -7.26 -16.16
CA PHE A 193 0.82 -6.62 -15.08
C PHE A 193 1.31 -7.64 -14.05
N LEU A 194 0.47 -8.56 -13.64
CA LEU A 194 0.84 -9.60 -12.66
C LEU A 194 1.95 -10.52 -13.17
N LYS A 195 2.02 -10.75 -14.48
CA LYS A 195 3.04 -11.61 -15.14
C LYS A 195 4.29 -10.85 -15.58
N LYS A 196 4.29 -9.51 -15.58
CA LYS A 196 5.35 -8.67 -16.15
C LYS A 196 6.70 -8.85 -15.48
N ASP A 197 6.70 -9.03 -14.16
CA ASP A 197 7.92 -9.23 -13.36
C ASP A 197 7.60 -10.03 -12.08
N SER A 198 8.64 -10.35 -11.32
CA SER A 198 8.52 -11.06 -10.04
C SER A 198 8.72 -10.17 -8.80
N CYS A 199 8.72 -8.84 -8.98
CA CYS A 199 8.84 -7.93 -7.85
C CYS A 199 7.66 -8.12 -6.90
N PRO A 200 7.85 -8.10 -5.60
CA PRO A 200 6.75 -8.17 -4.65
C PRO A 200 5.80 -6.97 -4.81
N LEU A 201 4.55 -7.16 -4.41
CA LEU A 201 3.52 -6.14 -4.46
C LEU A 201 3.38 -5.42 -3.11
N TYR A 202 3.26 -4.12 -3.14
CA TYR A 202 2.61 -3.34 -2.10
C TYR A 202 1.17 -3.06 -2.56
N LEU A 203 0.20 -3.37 -1.70
CA LEU A 203 -1.22 -3.21 -2.02
C LEU A 203 -1.72 -1.90 -1.40
N SER A 204 -2.42 -1.08 -2.18
CA SER A 204 -3.08 0.12 -1.66
C SER A 204 -4.53 0.13 -2.12
N VAL A 205 -5.45 0.38 -1.21
CA VAL A 205 -6.89 0.40 -1.46
C VAL A 205 -7.47 1.72 -0.96
N ASP A 206 -7.94 2.58 -1.89
CA ASP A 206 -8.94 3.57 -1.53
C ASP A 206 -10.33 2.96 -1.69
N LYS A 207 -11.13 3.00 -0.62
CA LYS A 207 -12.50 2.45 -0.64
C LYS A 207 -13.44 3.22 -1.57
N ASP A 208 -13.02 4.36 -2.09
CA ASP A 208 -13.82 5.11 -3.06
C ASP A 208 -13.96 4.41 -4.42
N ILE A 209 -13.12 3.41 -4.72
CA ILE A 209 -13.35 2.50 -5.85
C ILE A 209 -14.66 1.72 -5.70
N LEU A 210 -15.12 1.50 -4.47
CA LEU A 210 -16.28 0.69 -4.17
C LEU A 210 -17.59 1.45 -4.41
N CYS A 211 -18.65 0.70 -4.73
CA CYS A 211 -19.98 1.26 -4.77
C CYS A 211 -20.47 1.61 -3.34
N ARG A 212 -21.41 2.55 -3.24
CA ARG A 212 -21.98 3.05 -1.97
C ARG A 212 -22.65 1.99 -1.09
N ARG A 213 -22.93 0.81 -1.64
CA ARG A 213 -23.42 -0.31 -0.85
C ARG A 213 -22.33 -0.94 0.01
N ASP A 214 -21.09 -0.90 -0.47
CA ASP A 214 -19.96 -1.61 0.13
C ASP A 214 -19.00 -0.66 0.85
N ALA A 215 -19.04 0.65 0.59
CA ALA A 215 -18.33 1.69 1.35
C ALA A 215 -19.07 3.03 1.23
N VAL A 216 -18.84 3.91 2.18
CA VAL A 216 -19.24 5.34 2.10
C VAL A 216 -18.00 6.18 2.36
N THR A 217 -17.64 7.04 1.40
CA THR A 217 -16.43 7.85 1.45
C THR A 217 -16.76 9.32 1.25
N ASN A 218 -15.83 10.19 1.61
CA ASN A 218 -15.96 11.63 1.40
C ASN A 218 -15.56 12.09 -0.02
N TRP A 219 -15.11 11.16 -0.86
CA TRP A 219 -14.79 11.40 -2.28
C TRP A 219 -15.85 10.78 -3.19
N ASP A 220 -15.84 11.14 -4.47
CA ASP A 220 -16.72 10.52 -5.44
C ASP A 220 -16.32 9.05 -5.66
N GLN A 221 -17.33 8.19 -5.70
CA GLN A 221 -17.13 6.76 -5.65
C GLN A 221 -17.33 6.08 -6.99
N GLY A 222 -16.61 4.97 -7.14
CA GLY A 222 -16.77 4.00 -8.22
C GLY A 222 -17.98 3.07 -8.04
N GLU A 223 -17.99 2.00 -8.79
CA GLU A 223 -19.11 1.05 -8.86
C GLU A 223 -18.68 -0.38 -8.53
N VAL A 224 -17.42 -0.60 -8.14
CA VAL A 224 -16.87 -1.93 -7.87
C VAL A 224 -17.52 -2.53 -6.62
N ARG A 225 -17.80 -3.83 -6.69
CA ARG A 225 -18.29 -4.58 -5.53
C ARG A 225 -17.10 -5.07 -4.69
N LEU A 226 -17.26 -5.06 -3.38
CA LEU A 226 -16.24 -5.54 -2.45
C LEU A 226 -15.80 -6.98 -2.74
N ASP A 227 -16.72 -7.85 -3.14
CA ASP A 227 -16.38 -9.25 -3.49
C ASP A 227 -15.45 -9.32 -4.71
N SER A 228 -15.65 -8.46 -5.72
CA SER A 228 -14.75 -8.37 -6.87
C SER A 228 -13.37 -7.87 -6.49
N LEU A 229 -13.30 -6.82 -5.68
CA LEU A 229 -12.04 -6.29 -5.17
C LEU A 229 -11.25 -7.36 -4.39
N ILE A 230 -11.92 -8.10 -3.50
CA ILE A 230 -11.31 -9.20 -2.75
C ILE A 230 -10.77 -10.27 -3.69
N SER A 231 -11.53 -10.65 -4.73
CA SER A 231 -11.10 -11.65 -5.72
C SER A 231 -9.83 -11.19 -6.46
N TRP A 232 -9.72 -9.92 -6.84
CA TRP A 232 -8.52 -9.37 -7.50
C TRP A 232 -7.31 -9.31 -6.57
N ILE A 233 -7.52 -9.00 -5.29
CA ILE A 233 -6.45 -9.05 -4.28
C ILE A 233 -5.93 -10.49 -4.11
N GLU A 234 -6.82 -11.48 -4.05
CA GLU A 234 -6.43 -12.89 -3.94
C GLU A 234 -5.71 -13.37 -5.21
N GLU A 235 -6.19 -13.02 -6.41
CA GLU A 235 -5.50 -13.31 -7.67
C GLU A 235 -4.09 -12.69 -7.73
N ALA A 236 -3.96 -11.43 -7.30
CA ALA A 236 -2.66 -10.78 -7.24
C ALA A 236 -1.68 -11.49 -6.28
N ALA A 237 -2.19 -11.95 -5.13
CA ALA A 237 -1.39 -12.66 -4.13
C ALA A 237 -1.02 -14.09 -4.54
N GLU A 238 -1.82 -14.74 -5.40
CA GLU A 238 -1.46 -16.02 -6.02
C GLU A 238 -0.35 -15.86 -7.06
N ALA A 239 -0.37 -14.74 -7.79
CA ALA A 239 0.62 -14.46 -8.82
C ALA A 239 1.93 -13.90 -8.28
N ARG A 240 1.87 -13.04 -7.26
CA ARG A 240 3.03 -12.30 -6.74
C ARG A 240 2.95 -12.16 -5.22
N LYS A 241 4.11 -12.16 -4.59
CA LYS A 241 4.26 -11.93 -3.16
C LYS A 241 3.76 -10.54 -2.76
N CYS A 242 2.90 -10.46 -1.72
CA CYS A 242 2.51 -9.20 -1.10
C CYS A 242 3.38 -8.91 0.13
N ILE A 243 3.90 -7.67 0.25
CA ILE A 243 4.85 -7.28 1.31
C ILE A 243 4.32 -6.25 2.29
N GLY A 244 3.21 -5.62 2.01
CA GLY A 244 2.52 -4.66 2.85
C GLY A 244 1.24 -4.22 2.19
N ALA A 245 0.36 -3.61 2.97
CA ALA A 245 -0.91 -3.11 2.46
C ALA A 245 -1.37 -1.88 3.24
N ASP A 246 -2.06 -0.97 2.55
CA ASP A 246 -2.81 0.09 3.19
C ASP A 246 -4.25 0.18 2.67
N ILE A 247 -5.09 0.83 3.48
CA ILE A 247 -6.51 1.00 3.23
C ILE A 247 -6.89 2.41 3.69
N CYS A 248 -7.48 3.20 2.81
CA CYS A 248 -8.08 4.49 3.13
C CYS A 248 -9.52 4.59 2.64
N GLY A 249 -10.09 5.80 2.63
CA GLY A 249 -11.44 6.06 2.15
C GLY A 249 -12.51 5.94 3.23
N GLU A 250 -12.23 6.44 4.44
CA GLU A 250 -13.28 6.66 5.44
C GLU A 250 -14.12 7.89 5.10
N ASN A 251 -15.32 7.94 5.68
CA ASN A 251 -16.15 9.14 5.68
C ASN A 251 -15.99 9.89 7.00
N PRO A 252 -15.19 10.98 7.04
CA PRO A 252 -14.99 11.75 8.26
C PRO A 252 -16.30 12.31 8.83
N PRO A 253 -16.43 12.40 10.16
CA PRO A 253 -17.61 12.96 10.78
C PRO A 253 -17.82 14.44 10.41
N GLU A 254 -18.89 14.76 9.72
CA GLU A 254 -19.28 16.15 9.50
C GLU A 254 -19.93 16.74 10.75
N GLY A 255 -19.38 17.87 11.25
CA GLY A 255 -19.90 18.51 12.44
C GLY A 255 -19.84 17.66 13.72
N GLY A 256 -19.00 16.64 13.75
CA GLY A 256 -18.83 15.73 14.89
C GLY A 256 -19.83 14.57 14.95
N PHE A 257 -20.62 14.36 13.90
CA PHE A 257 -21.57 13.25 13.83
C PHE A 257 -21.30 12.37 12.60
N CYS A 258 -21.16 11.06 12.84
CA CYS A 258 -21.21 10.05 11.79
C CYS A 258 -22.58 9.38 11.79
N GLU A 259 -23.13 9.13 10.61
CA GLU A 259 -24.33 8.29 10.52
C GLU A 259 -23.98 6.85 10.91
N ASN A 260 -24.66 6.29 11.90
CA ASN A 260 -24.43 4.92 12.36
C ASN A 260 -24.44 3.88 11.22
N ARG A 261 -25.26 4.11 10.18
CA ARG A 261 -25.33 3.23 9.02
C ARG A 261 -24.05 3.25 8.21
N GLU A 262 -23.46 4.42 7.97
CA GLU A 262 -22.22 4.60 7.19
C GLU A 262 -21.04 4.02 7.92
N LEU A 263 -20.92 4.30 9.22
CA LEU A 263 -19.93 3.68 10.10
C LEU A 263 -20.02 2.16 10.06
N HIS A 264 -21.24 1.60 10.13
CA HIS A 264 -21.42 0.16 10.07
C HIS A 264 -20.98 -0.43 8.72
N ILE A 265 -21.33 0.21 7.59
CA ILE A 265 -20.90 -0.23 6.26
C ILE A 265 -19.37 -0.23 6.19
N ASN A 266 -18.71 0.88 6.57
CA ASN A 266 -17.26 1.01 6.51
C ASN A 266 -16.56 0.03 7.44
N SER A 267 -17.04 -0.14 8.67
CA SER A 267 -16.49 -1.10 9.64
C SER A 267 -16.57 -2.55 9.12
N GLN A 268 -17.68 -2.95 8.48
CA GLN A 268 -17.81 -4.28 7.87
C GLN A 268 -16.84 -4.46 6.69
N THR A 269 -16.68 -3.44 5.86
CA THR A 269 -15.74 -3.45 4.74
C THR A 269 -14.29 -3.48 5.22
N ASN A 270 -13.93 -2.66 6.20
CA ASN A 270 -12.61 -2.67 6.83
C ASN A 270 -12.29 -4.05 7.44
N LYS A 271 -13.25 -4.68 8.10
CA LYS A 271 -13.09 -6.03 8.65
C LYS A 271 -12.77 -7.05 7.55
N ARG A 272 -13.50 -7.03 6.43
CA ARG A 272 -13.29 -7.94 5.32
C ARG A 272 -11.97 -7.69 4.60
N LEU A 273 -11.63 -6.43 4.33
CA LEU A 273 -10.34 -6.05 3.72
C LEU A 273 -9.18 -6.46 4.63
N LYS A 274 -9.26 -6.18 5.94
CA LYS A 274 -8.25 -6.62 6.90
C LYS A 274 -8.05 -8.14 6.87
N GLN A 275 -9.13 -8.92 6.83
CA GLN A 275 -9.05 -10.37 6.79
C GLN A 275 -8.36 -10.91 5.54
N VAL A 276 -8.70 -10.38 4.36
CA VAL A 276 -8.03 -10.80 3.12
C VAL A 276 -6.57 -10.33 3.09
N MET A 277 -6.27 -9.09 3.49
CA MET A 277 -4.91 -8.58 3.54
C MET A 277 -4.04 -9.42 4.52
N ALA A 278 -4.57 -9.74 5.71
CA ALA A 278 -3.88 -10.63 6.65
C ALA A 278 -3.56 -11.98 6.03
N LYS A 279 -4.52 -12.60 5.33
CA LYS A 279 -4.33 -13.90 4.65
C LYS A 279 -3.24 -13.83 3.57
N VAL A 280 -3.26 -12.81 2.71
CA VAL A 280 -2.32 -12.71 1.59
C VAL A 280 -0.91 -12.29 2.01
N LEU A 281 -0.78 -11.54 3.09
CA LEU A 281 0.52 -11.17 3.66
C LEU A 281 1.17 -12.33 4.43
N VAL A 282 0.39 -13.20 5.11
CA VAL A 282 0.89 -14.35 5.90
C VAL A 282 1.27 -15.55 5.02
N ASN A 283 0.59 -15.81 3.91
CA ASN A 283 0.91 -16.92 3.00
C ASN A 283 2.37 -16.91 2.53
N PHE A 284 3.04 -15.78 2.67
CA PHE A 284 4.45 -15.64 2.40
C PHE A 284 5.37 -16.34 3.42
N THR A 285 5.03 -16.36 4.71
CA THR A 285 5.87 -16.95 5.75
C THR A 285 5.93 -18.48 5.66
N ASN A 286 4.87 -19.12 5.19
CA ASN A 286 4.76 -20.57 5.14
C ASN A 286 5.45 -21.20 3.92
N ASN A 287 5.49 -20.51 2.76
CA ASN A 287 6.16 -21.02 1.56
C ASN A 287 7.70 -20.90 1.62
N SER A 288 8.24 -20.00 2.45
CA SER A 288 9.69 -19.89 2.63
C SER A 288 10.31 -21.04 3.42
N ASN A 289 9.52 -21.75 4.21
CA ASN A 289 9.97 -22.88 5.03
C ASN A 289 9.94 -24.23 4.29
N SER A 290 9.27 -24.32 3.13
CA SER A 290 9.18 -25.57 2.35
C SER A 290 10.40 -25.86 1.45
N TYR A 291 11.30 -24.89 1.25
CA TYR A 291 12.52 -25.04 0.44
C TYR A 291 13.80 -25.32 1.26
N GLN A 292 13.68 -25.66 2.54
CA GLN A 292 14.83 -25.99 3.40
C GLN A 292 14.97 -27.48 3.70
N ASN A 293 14.18 -28.37 3.09
CA ASN A 293 14.20 -29.82 3.36
C ASN A 293 14.46 -30.70 2.11
N ASP A 294 15.22 -30.21 1.14
CA ASP A 294 15.76 -31.03 0.06
C ASP A 294 17.27 -30.84 -0.11
#